data_c35f054ec2f6da9227033ad9aafb0911
#
_entry.id   c35f054ec2f6da9227033ad9aafb0911
#
_cell.length_a   1.000
_cell.length_b   1.000
_cell.length_c   1.000
_cell.angle_alpha   90.00
_cell.angle_beta   90.00
_cell.angle_gamma   90.00
#
_symmetry.space_group_name_H-M   'P 1'
#
loop_
_entity.id
_entity.type
_entity.pdbx_description
1 polymer ?
#
loop_
_entity_poly.entity_id
_entity_poly.type
_entity_poly.pdbx_seq_one_letter_code
_entity_poly.pdbx_strand_id
1 'polypeptide(L)'
;MEAETIIQTMFFLTFLHYLGDFPLQGTYLAENKGKNDYLLFAHSFIWAGAVSAGLLYFGMFSLWKVLFLVVGHFLIDRWKARKVNSGNTELLIDQFLHGIQLAVVIFA
;
A
#
# COMPACT_ATOMS: atom_id res chain seq x y z
N MET A 1 -22.24 -2.68 6.52
CA MET A 1 -21.34 -1.81 7.28
C MET A 1 -21.93 -0.43 7.33
N GLU A 2 -22.04 0.14 8.53
CA GLU A 2 -22.58 1.47 8.69
C GLU A 2 -21.65 2.53 8.09
N ALA A 3 -22.22 3.66 7.66
CA ALA A 3 -21.46 4.73 7.03
C ALA A 3 -20.33 5.24 7.92
N GLU A 4 -20.58 5.38 9.23
CA GLU A 4 -19.55 5.84 10.15
C GLU A 4 -18.39 4.85 10.25
N THR A 5 -18.69 3.55 10.29
CA THR A 5 -17.65 2.51 10.33
C THR A 5 -16.84 2.53 9.04
N ILE A 6 -17.50 2.72 7.88
CA ILE A 6 -16.80 2.81 6.60
C ILE A 6 -15.82 3.98 6.63
N ILE A 7 -16.27 5.15 7.09
CA ILE A 7 -15.43 6.35 7.14
C ILE A 7 -14.24 6.13 8.07
N GLN A 8 -14.48 5.57 9.26
CA GLN A 8 -13.40 5.29 10.21
C GLN A 8 -12.39 4.32 9.64
N THR A 9 -12.87 3.26 8.98
CA THR A 9 -11.99 2.25 8.38
C THR A 9 -11.15 2.87 7.27
N MET A 10 -11.78 3.64 6.38
CA MET A 10 -11.07 4.31 5.29
C MET A 10 -10.00 5.27 5.81
N PHE A 11 -10.35 6.05 6.84
CA PHE A 11 -9.40 6.98 7.45
C PHE A 11 -8.20 6.23 8.03
N PHE A 12 -8.45 5.18 8.81
CA PHE A 12 -7.38 4.45 9.49
C PHE A 12 -6.49 3.72 8.49
N LEU A 13 -7.07 3.08 7.48
CA LEU A 13 -6.27 2.38 6.48
C LEU A 13 -5.48 3.35 5.61
N THR A 14 -6.03 4.52 5.30
CA THR A 14 -5.30 5.54 4.58
C THR A 14 -4.10 6.04 5.40
N PHE A 15 -4.30 6.22 6.71
CA PHE A 15 -3.21 6.57 7.61
C PHE A 15 -2.12 5.49 7.59
N LEU A 16 -2.50 4.22 7.68
CA LEU A 16 -1.54 3.12 7.66
C LEU A 16 -0.84 3.01 6.31
N HIS A 17 -1.54 3.30 5.23
CA HIS A 17 -0.96 3.36 3.90
C HIS A 17 0.21 4.36 3.85
N TYR A 18 -0.03 5.58 4.32
CA TYR A 18 1.03 6.58 4.33
C TYR A 18 2.14 6.24 5.33
N LEU A 19 1.78 5.66 6.48
CA LEU A 19 2.77 5.24 7.47
C LEU A 19 3.73 4.20 6.87
N GLY A 20 3.19 3.22 6.14
CA GLY A 20 3.99 2.17 5.50
C GLY A 20 4.82 2.69 4.34
N ASP A 21 4.31 3.68 3.61
CA ASP A 21 5.02 4.20 2.44
C ASP A 21 6.17 5.13 2.79
N PHE A 22 6.11 5.81 3.92
CA PHE A 22 7.12 6.82 4.26
C PHE A 22 7.92 6.44 5.49
N PRO A 23 7.42 6.63 6.74
CA PRO A 23 8.27 6.41 7.91
C PRO A 23 8.75 4.97 8.10
N LEU A 24 7.89 3.99 7.90
CA LEU A 24 8.22 2.60 8.23
C LEU A 24 9.19 1.96 7.23
N GLN A 25 9.27 2.50 6.01
CA GLN A 25 10.19 1.89 5.04
C GLN A 25 11.67 2.19 5.34
N GLY A 26 11.96 3.32 6.01
CA GLY A 26 13.33 3.71 6.33
C GLY A 26 14.08 4.30 5.12
N THR A 27 15.22 4.93 5.42
CA THR A 27 16.00 5.63 4.40
C THR A 27 16.58 4.67 3.36
N TYR A 28 17.10 3.52 3.79
CA TYR A 28 17.72 2.56 2.89
C TYR A 28 16.71 2.05 1.86
N LEU A 29 15.53 1.65 2.28
CA LEU A 29 14.49 1.18 1.35
C LEU A 29 14.00 2.31 0.45
N ALA A 30 13.85 3.53 0.99
CA ALA A 30 13.39 4.66 0.20
C ALA A 30 14.33 4.96 -0.96
N GLU A 31 15.65 4.82 -0.73
CA GLU A 31 16.65 5.13 -1.74
C GLU A 31 16.91 3.98 -2.72
N ASN A 32 16.69 2.72 -2.30
CA ASN A 32 17.14 1.56 -3.06
C ASN A 32 16.03 0.65 -3.58
N LYS A 33 14.79 0.79 -3.12
CA LYS A 33 13.70 -0.12 -3.51
C LYS A 33 13.47 -0.16 -5.01
N GLY A 34 13.70 0.94 -5.72
CA GLY A 34 13.52 1.01 -7.16
C GLY A 34 14.62 0.34 -7.96
N LYS A 35 15.73 -0.02 -7.31
CA LYS A 35 16.91 -0.58 -7.96
C LYS A 35 17.06 -2.08 -7.75
N ASN A 36 16.29 -2.66 -6.84
CA ASN A 36 16.45 -4.06 -6.45
C ASN A 36 15.08 -4.65 -6.12
N ASP A 37 14.69 -5.71 -6.84
CA ASP A 37 13.38 -6.31 -6.66
C ASP A 37 13.16 -6.90 -5.26
N TYR A 38 14.23 -7.40 -4.62
CA TYR A 38 14.11 -7.90 -3.25
C TYR A 38 13.77 -6.77 -2.27
N LEU A 39 14.45 -5.63 -2.42
CA LEU A 39 14.19 -4.48 -1.55
C LEU A 39 12.80 -3.91 -1.81
N LEU A 40 12.35 -3.92 -3.06
CA LEU A 40 11.00 -3.50 -3.40
C LEU A 40 9.97 -4.44 -2.77
N PHE A 41 10.22 -5.74 -2.79
CA PHE A 41 9.36 -6.71 -2.13
C PHE A 41 9.30 -6.47 -0.63
N ALA A 42 10.47 -6.20 0.00
CA ALA A 42 10.50 -5.92 1.44
C ALA A 42 9.67 -4.68 1.78
N HIS A 43 9.77 -3.62 0.98
CA HIS A 43 8.95 -2.43 1.14
C HIS A 43 7.46 -2.76 1.00
N SER A 44 7.11 -3.53 -0.02
CA SER A 44 5.72 -3.92 -0.26
C SER A 44 5.16 -4.76 0.88
N PHE A 45 5.97 -5.64 1.44
CA PHE A 45 5.58 -6.47 2.58
C PHE A 45 5.34 -5.62 3.83
N ILE A 46 6.22 -4.65 4.10
CA ILE A 46 6.07 -3.74 5.24
C ILE A 46 4.78 -2.93 5.09
N TRP A 47 4.54 -2.38 3.90
CA TRP A 47 3.34 -1.61 3.61
C TRP A 47 2.08 -2.46 3.79
N ALA A 48 2.07 -3.65 3.18
CA ALA A 48 0.93 -4.54 3.28
C ALA A 48 0.70 -5.01 4.71
N GLY A 49 1.78 -5.22 5.47
CA GLY A 49 1.68 -5.57 6.88
C GLY A 49 1.01 -4.47 7.69
N ALA A 50 1.38 -3.22 7.45
CA ALA A 50 0.77 -2.08 8.14
C ALA A 50 -0.73 -1.99 7.85
N VAL A 51 -1.12 -2.08 6.57
CA VAL A 51 -2.53 -2.05 6.18
C VAL A 51 -3.28 -3.26 6.75
N SER A 52 -2.66 -4.43 6.71
CA SER A 52 -3.26 -5.67 7.22
C SER A 52 -3.48 -5.61 8.73
N ALA A 53 -2.60 -4.94 9.47
CA ALA A 53 -2.82 -4.71 10.89
C ALA A 53 -4.11 -3.92 11.14
N GLY A 54 -4.39 -2.93 10.29
CA GLY A 54 -5.64 -2.19 10.34
C GLY A 54 -6.84 -3.07 10.02
N LEU A 55 -6.73 -3.92 8.99
CA LEU A 55 -7.78 -4.87 8.67
C LEU A 55 -8.06 -5.82 9.82
N LEU A 56 -7.00 -6.28 10.48
CA LEU A 56 -7.15 -7.16 11.64
C LEU A 56 -7.89 -6.45 12.78
N TYR A 57 -7.55 -5.19 13.02
CA TYR A 57 -8.20 -4.39 14.05
C TYR A 57 -9.71 -4.28 13.80
N PHE A 58 -10.11 -4.08 12.54
CA PHE A 58 -11.52 -3.92 12.19
C PHE A 58 -12.24 -5.24 11.92
N GLY A 59 -11.58 -6.37 12.11
CA GLY A 59 -12.20 -7.68 11.87
C GLY A 59 -12.38 -8.02 10.40
N MET A 60 -11.60 -7.40 9.52
CA MET A 60 -11.69 -7.58 8.07
C MET A 60 -10.52 -8.36 7.49
N PHE A 61 -9.68 -8.96 8.34
CA PHE A 61 -8.48 -9.66 7.91
C PHE A 61 -8.83 -10.92 7.14
N SER A 62 -8.16 -11.12 6.01
CA SER A 62 -8.21 -12.36 5.22
C SER A 62 -6.87 -12.54 4.54
N LEU A 63 -6.42 -13.78 4.41
CA LEU A 63 -5.13 -14.05 3.80
C LEU A 63 -5.06 -13.55 2.35
N TRP A 64 -6.14 -13.72 1.59
CA TRP A 64 -6.15 -13.28 0.19
C TRP A 64 -5.97 -11.75 0.09
N LYS A 65 -6.48 -11.00 1.08
CA LYS A 65 -6.31 -9.55 1.08
C LYS A 65 -4.85 -9.17 1.31
N VAL A 66 -4.16 -9.89 2.20
CA VAL A 66 -2.72 -9.64 2.42
C VAL A 66 -1.95 -9.90 1.13
N LEU A 67 -2.20 -11.02 0.47
CA LEU A 67 -1.53 -11.36 -0.78
C LEU A 67 -1.84 -10.35 -1.86
N PHE A 68 -3.09 -9.93 -1.98
CA PHE A 68 -3.50 -8.91 -2.93
C PHE A 68 -2.75 -7.60 -2.69
N LEU A 69 -2.63 -7.18 -1.43
CA LEU A 69 -1.94 -5.95 -1.07
C LEU A 69 -0.45 -6.03 -1.39
N VAL A 70 0.21 -7.13 -1.01
CA VAL A 70 1.65 -7.30 -1.28
C VAL A 70 1.93 -7.29 -2.78
N VAL A 71 1.24 -8.15 -3.52
CA VAL A 71 1.49 -8.30 -4.96
C VAL A 71 1.12 -7.03 -5.71
N GLY A 72 -0.03 -6.46 -5.40
CA GLY A 72 -0.48 -5.25 -6.06
C GLY A 72 0.46 -4.08 -5.82
N HIS A 73 0.86 -3.88 -4.56
CA HIS A 73 1.78 -2.79 -4.23
C HIS A 73 3.13 -2.98 -4.92
N PHE A 74 3.64 -4.21 -4.91
CA PHE A 74 4.90 -4.53 -5.59
C PHE A 74 4.82 -4.18 -7.09
N LEU A 75 3.75 -4.61 -7.75
CA LEU A 75 3.61 -4.39 -9.19
C LEU A 75 3.45 -2.90 -9.53
N ILE A 76 2.68 -2.17 -8.74
CA ILE A 76 2.46 -0.74 -8.96
C ILE A 76 3.77 0.02 -8.77
N ASP A 77 4.48 -0.24 -7.68
CA ASP A 77 5.73 0.45 -7.40
C ASP A 77 6.83 0.06 -8.41
N ARG A 78 6.83 -1.20 -8.85
CA ARG A 78 7.78 -1.62 -9.88
C ARG A 78 7.54 -0.91 -11.19
N TRP A 79 6.27 -0.78 -11.59
CA TRP A 79 5.91 -0.03 -12.78
C TRP A 79 6.39 1.42 -12.68
N LYS A 80 6.13 2.06 -11.56
CA LYS A 80 6.53 3.46 -11.35
C LYS A 80 8.04 3.61 -11.35
N ALA A 81 8.77 2.70 -10.69
CA ALA A 81 10.22 2.75 -10.59
C ALA A 81 10.91 2.57 -11.94
N ARG A 82 10.25 1.92 -12.90
CA ARG A 82 10.81 1.67 -14.23
C ARG A 82 10.46 2.75 -15.24
N LYS A 83 9.69 3.75 -14.84
CA LYS A 83 9.40 4.89 -15.70
C LYS A 83 10.61 5.81 -15.75
N VAL A 84 11.02 6.18 -16.99
CA VAL A 84 12.20 7.02 -17.20
C VAL A 84 11.97 8.44 -16.71
N ASN A 85 10.77 8.96 -16.91
CA ASN A 85 10.40 10.32 -16.52
C ASN A 85 9.23 10.28 -15.56
N SER A 86 9.47 9.82 -14.32
CA SER A 86 8.42 9.84 -13.31
C SER A 86 8.25 11.27 -12.80
N GLY A 87 7.04 11.80 -12.95
CA GLY A 87 6.67 13.13 -12.50
C GLY A 87 5.43 13.07 -11.63
N ASN A 88 4.76 14.21 -11.51
CA ASN A 88 3.57 14.31 -10.67
C ASN A 88 2.42 13.43 -11.17
N THR A 89 2.33 13.23 -12.50
CA THR A 89 1.29 12.38 -13.07
C THR A 89 1.44 10.92 -12.63
N GLU A 90 2.66 10.39 -12.70
CA GLU A 90 2.95 9.02 -12.27
C GLU A 90 2.72 8.86 -10.77
N LEU A 91 3.07 9.87 -9.97
CA LEU A 91 2.81 9.84 -8.54
C LEU A 91 1.30 9.81 -8.25
N LEU A 92 0.52 10.61 -8.96
CA LEU A 92 -0.92 10.62 -8.78
C LEU A 92 -1.55 9.29 -9.19
N ILE A 93 -1.10 8.69 -10.28
CA ILE A 93 -1.58 7.38 -10.72
C ILE A 93 -1.22 6.33 -9.68
N ASP A 94 0.00 6.35 -9.17
CA ASP A 94 0.48 5.45 -8.13
C ASP A 94 -0.42 5.51 -6.90
N GLN A 95 -0.69 6.71 -6.41
CA GLN A 95 -1.52 6.88 -5.23
C GLN A 95 -2.98 6.49 -5.49
N PHE A 96 -3.49 6.78 -6.68
CA PHE A 96 -4.85 6.37 -7.05
C PHE A 96 -4.99 4.85 -7.08
N LEU A 97 -4.00 4.14 -7.64
CA LEU A 97 -4.03 2.68 -7.69
C LEU A 97 -3.95 2.06 -6.31
N HIS A 98 -3.13 2.62 -5.41
CA HIS A 98 -3.10 2.15 -4.02
C HIS A 98 -4.43 2.43 -3.31
N GLY A 99 -5.06 3.56 -3.61
CA GLY A 99 -6.39 3.86 -3.08
C GLY A 99 -7.43 2.84 -3.52
N ILE A 100 -7.37 2.39 -4.77
CA ILE A 100 -8.24 1.33 -5.29
C ILE A 100 -7.99 0.04 -4.51
N GLN A 101 -6.73 -0.31 -4.24
CA GLN A 101 -6.42 -1.49 -3.44
C GLN A 101 -7.07 -1.44 -2.06
N LEU A 102 -6.99 -0.29 -1.39
CA LEU A 102 -7.62 -0.12 -0.09
C LEU A 102 -9.13 -0.28 -0.18
N ALA A 103 -9.77 0.30 -1.20
CA ALA A 103 -11.19 0.17 -1.40
C ALA A 103 -11.61 -1.29 -1.59
N VAL A 104 -10.84 -2.04 -2.38
CA VAL A 104 -11.14 -3.45 -2.64
C VAL A 104 -11.11 -4.25 -1.34
N VAL A 105 -10.09 -4.08 -0.49
CA VAL A 105 -9.99 -4.87 0.74
C VAL A 105 -11.02 -4.45 1.79
N ILE A 106 -11.55 -3.23 1.71
CA ILE A 106 -12.61 -2.79 2.63
C ILE A 106 -13.95 -3.38 2.21
N PHE A 107 -14.27 -3.36 0.93
CA PHE A 107 -15.60 -3.70 0.45
C PHE A 107 -15.75 -5.13 -0.09
N ALA A 108 -14.67 -5.87 -0.20
CA ALA A 108 -14.75 -7.24 -0.71
C ALA A 108 -14.90 -8.32 0.43
#